data_7bf2f47c652595c537bfbccabbbb3d1e
#
_entry.id   7bf2f47c652595c537bfbccabbbb3d1e
#
_cell.length_a   1.000
_cell.length_b   1.000
_cell.length_c   1.000
_cell.angle_alpha   90.00
_cell.angle_beta   90.00
_cell.angle_gamma   90.00
#
_symmetry.space_group_name_H-M   'P 1'
#
loop_
_entity.id
_entity.type
_entity.pdbx_description
1 polymer ?
#
loop_
_entity_poly.entity_id
_entity_poly.type
_entity_poly.pdbx_seq_one_letter_code
_entity_poly.pdbx_strand_id
1 'polypeptide(L)'
;MDEGKRHYRLGLFMVVSVTALAVLLFLLGGRKLFQPTYTFETYFAESVAGLEVGAPLRYRGVPLGEVAEIVDSAAEYERDVPLAKRRSYIVVRARVSLSAVEALQVERDAPELIKLGLRAQTQLAGITGQ
;
A
#
# COMPACT_ATOMS: atom_id res chain seq x y z
N MET A 1 -41.00 -28.64 -29.57
CA MET A 1 -39.76 -29.34 -29.15
C MET A 1 -38.55 -28.42 -29.03
N ASP A 2 -38.69 -27.09 -29.18
CA ASP A 2 -37.53 -26.19 -29.21
C ASP A 2 -37.34 -25.31 -27.95
N GLU A 3 -38.21 -25.40 -26.98
CA GLU A 3 -38.12 -24.61 -25.77
C GLU A 3 -36.90 -24.98 -24.91
N GLY A 4 -36.59 -26.28 -24.78
CA GLY A 4 -35.44 -26.73 -24.01
C GLY A 4 -34.09 -26.26 -24.58
N LYS A 5 -33.97 -26.20 -25.90
CA LYS A 5 -32.75 -25.71 -26.58
C LYS A 5 -32.57 -24.19 -26.42
N ARG A 6 -33.69 -23.47 -26.35
CA ARG A 6 -33.69 -22.02 -26.13
C ARG A 6 -33.23 -21.66 -24.71
N HIS A 7 -33.74 -22.36 -23.70
CA HIS A 7 -33.31 -22.19 -22.31
C HIS A 7 -31.86 -22.58 -22.07
N TYR A 8 -31.40 -23.65 -22.72
CA TYR A 8 -30.00 -24.07 -22.66
C TYR A 8 -29.06 -23.01 -23.26
N ARG A 9 -29.41 -22.44 -24.42
CA ARG A 9 -28.62 -21.36 -25.06
C ARG A 9 -28.58 -20.10 -24.19
N LEU A 10 -29.68 -19.73 -23.57
CA LEU A 10 -29.74 -18.60 -22.64
C LEU A 10 -28.86 -18.83 -21.39
N GLY A 11 -28.95 -20.05 -20.81
CA GLY A 11 -28.13 -20.43 -19.67
C GLY A 11 -26.63 -20.43 -20.02
N LEU A 12 -26.28 -21.00 -21.16
CA LEU A 12 -24.88 -21.02 -21.65
C LEU A 12 -24.35 -19.60 -21.89
N PHE A 13 -25.16 -18.73 -22.50
CA PHE A 13 -24.78 -17.33 -22.70
C PHE A 13 -24.54 -16.61 -21.40
N MET A 14 -25.40 -16.81 -20.39
CA MET A 14 -25.26 -16.20 -19.07
C MET A 14 -23.97 -16.65 -18.37
N VAL A 15 -23.66 -17.95 -18.40
CA VAL A 15 -22.43 -18.49 -17.80
C VAL A 15 -21.19 -17.94 -18.52
N VAL A 16 -21.18 -17.92 -19.85
CA VAL A 16 -20.07 -17.38 -20.62
C VAL A 16 -19.85 -15.89 -20.34
N SER A 17 -20.93 -15.11 -20.26
CA SER A 17 -20.85 -13.68 -19.98
C SER A 17 -20.29 -13.38 -18.58
N VAL A 18 -20.76 -14.11 -17.56
CA VAL A 18 -20.25 -13.95 -16.17
C VAL A 18 -18.79 -14.37 -16.09
N THR A 19 -18.42 -15.48 -16.74
CA THR A 19 -17.03 -15.93 -16.76
C THR A 19 -16.13 -14.92 -17.49
N ALA A 20 -16.56 -14.41 -18.63
CA ALA A 20 -15.81 -13.40 -19.37
C ALA A 20 -15.62 -12.11 -18.55
N LEU A 21 -16.66 -11.67 -17.85
CA LEU A 21 -16.59 -10.51 -16.94
C LEU A 21 -15.59 -10.76 -15.79
N ALA A 22 -15.66 -11.93 -15.17
CA ALA A 22 -14.74 -12.29 -14.08
C ALA A 22 -13.28 -12.33 -14.56
N VAL A 23 -13.02 -12.91 -15.72
CA VAL A 23 -11.69 -12.93 -16.34
C VAL A 23 -11.21 -11.51 -16.64
N LEU A 24 -12.08 -10.68 -17.19
CA LEU A 24 -11.75 -9.27 -17.48
C LEU A 24 -11.38 -8.50 -16.22
N LEU A 25 -12.17 -8.63 -15.15
CA LEU A 25 -11.87 -8.02 -13.86
C LEU A 25 -10.56 -8.54 -13.27
N PHE A 26 -10.28 -9.83 -13.40
CA PHE A 26 -9.03 -10.42 -12.95
C PHE A 26 -7.82 -9.89 -13.73
N LEU A 27 -7.93 -9.76 -15.04
CA LEU A 27 -6.85 -9.22 -15.88
C LEU A 27 -6.59 -7.73 -15.63
N LEU A 28 -7.63 -6.95 -15.37
CA LEU A 28 -7.51 -5.51 -15.08
C LEU A 28 -7.04 -5.22 -13.66
N GLY A 29 -7.51 -5.99 -12.67
CA GLY A 29 -7.22 -5.77 -11.24
C GLY A 29 -6.11 -6.65 -10.67
N GLY A 30 -5.90 -7.83 -11.22
CA GLY A 30 -5.07 -8.87 -10.62
C GLY A 30 -3.58 -8.55 -10.54
N ARG A 31 -3.06 -7.72 -11.44
CA ARG A 31 -1.62 -7.37 -11.47
C ARG A 31 -1.14 -6.64 -10.21
N LYS A 32 -1.99 -5.78 -9.62
CA LYS A 32 -1.63 -5.05 -8.39
C LYS A 32 -1.71 -5.93 -7.14
N LEU A 33 -2.59 -6.95 -7.13
CA LEU A 33 -2.81 -7.81 -5.97
C LEU A 33 -1.69 -8.85 -5.75
N PHE A 34 -0.94 -9.19 -6.80
CA PHE A 34 0.11 -10.22 -6.75
C PHE A 34 1.53 -9.67 -6.86
N GLN A 35 1.71 -8.34 -6.79
CA GLN A 35 3.06 -7.78 -6.73
C GLN A 35 3.62 -8.00 -5.33
N PRO A 36 4.80 -8.62 -5.21
CA PRO A 36 5.48 -8.71 -3.93
C PRO A 36 5.79 -7.29 -3.43
N THR A 37 5.39 -7.02 -2.20
CA THR A 37 5.58 -5.72 -1.57
C THR A 37 6.37 -5.89 -0.28
N TYR A 38 7.26 -4.96 0.00
CA TYR A 38 7.91 -4.81 1.30
C TYR A 38 7.17 -3.79 2.14
N THR A 39 7.08 -4.07 3.44
CA THR A 39 6.53 -3.13 4.41
C THR A 39 7.67 -2.52 5.20
N PHE A 40 7.74 -1.18 5.20
CA PHE A 40 8.65 -0.41 6.03
C PHE A 40 7.89 0.26 7.15
N GLU A 41 8.48 0.28 8.34
CA GLU A 41 7.99 1.05 9.46
C GLU A 41 8.88 2.28 9.67
N THR A 42 8.25 3.42 9.84
CA THR A 42 8.91 4.68 10.17
C THR A 42 8.24 5.30 11.38
N TYR A 43 9.04 5.80 12.31
CA TYR A 43 8.58 6.39 13.56
C TYR A 43 8.72 7.90 13.49
N PHE A 44 7.61 8.62 13.70
CA PHE A 44 7.57 10.07 13.78
C PHE A 44 7.31 10.48 15.23
N ALA A 45 8.16 11.37 15.75
CA ALA A 45 7.95 11.98 17.06
C ALA A 45 6.98 13.18 16.98
N GLU A 46 6.77 13.70 15.78
CA GLU A 46 5.92 14.85 15.50
C GLU A 46 4.58 14.42 14.90
N SER A 47 3.62 15.34 14.90
CA SER A 47 2.31 15.10 14.29
C SER A 47 2.43 14.87 12.79
N VAL A 48 1.81 13.81 12.31
CA VAL A 48 1.66 13.51 10.88
C VAL A 48 0.29 13.98 10.34
N ALA A 49 -0.22 15.07 10.87
CA ALA A 49 -1.52 15.62 10.47
C ALA A 49 -1.57 15.87 8.95
N GLY A 50 -2.62 15.36 8.31
CA GLY A 50 -2.77 15.42 6.84
C GLY A 50 -2.17 14.25 6.08
N LEU A 51 -1.45 13.33 6.74
CA LEU A 51 -1.04 12.07 6.13
C LEU A 51 -2.20 11.07 6.21
N GLU A 52 -2.57 10.50 5.09
CA GLU A 52 -3.65 9.53 4.99
C GLU A 52 -3.14 8.17 4.49
N VAL A 53 -3.89 7.11 4.83
CA VAL A 53 -3.66 5.80 4.24
C VAL A 53 -3.89 5.89 2.72
N GLY A 54 -2.97 5.34 1.93
CA GLY A 54 -2.95 5.48 0.48
C GLY A 54 -2.12 6.67 -0.03
N ALA A 55 -1.59 7.53 0.86
CA ALA A 55 -0.71 8.62 0.46
C ALA A 55 0.55 8.06 -0.25
N PRO A 56 0.98 8.67 -1.37
CA PRO A 56 2.11 8.15 -2.14
C PRO A 56 3.43 8.35 -1.42
N LEU A 57 4.22 7.28 -1.32
CA LEU A 57 5.60 7.34 -0.89
C LEU A 57 6.50 7.60 -2.10
N ARG A 58 7.32 8.63 -2.05
CA ARG A 58 8.22 9.02 -3.14
C ARG A 58 9.66 9.15 -2.65
N TYR A 59 10.60 8.74 -3.48
CA TYR A 59 12.01 8.97 -3.28
C TYR A 59 12.55 9.82 -4.44
N ARG A 60 13.01 11.03 -4.14
CA ARG A 60 13.46 12.00 -5.15
C ARG A 60 12.45 12.21 -6.30
N GLY A 61 11.16 12.22 -5.98
CA GLY A 61 10.08 12.38 -6.95
C GLY A 61 9.59 11.08 -7.62
N VAL A 62 10.35 9.99 -7.51
CA VAL A 62 9.96 8.68 -8.06
C VAL A 62 8.99 7.98 -7.09
N PRO A 63 7.82 7.53 -7.56
CA PRO A 63 6.89 6.81 -6.70
C PRO A 63 7.45 5.42 -6.35
N LEU A 64 7.54 5.11 -5.06
CA LEU A 64 8.00 3.82 -4.55
C LEU A 64 6.87 2.93 -4.09
N GLY A 65 5.83 3.53 -3.52
CA GLY A 65 4.74 2.83 -2.89
C GLY A 65 3.73 3.77 -2.26
N GLU A 66 3.05 3.30 -1.26
CA GLU A 66 1.98 4.01 -0.58
C GLU A 66 1.98 3.74 0.92
N VAL A 67 1.41 4.66 1.68
CA VAL A 67 1.14 4.47 3.12
C VAL A 67 0.06 3.40 3.28
N ALA A 68 0.39 2.32 4.00
CA ALA A 68 -0.52 1.22 4.26
C ALA A 68 -1.32 1.40 5.54
N GLU A 69 -0.67 1.95 6.58
CA GLU A 69 -1.26 2.06 7.90
C GLU A 69 -0.58 3.17 8.71
N ILE A 70 -1.34 3.82 9.58
CA ILE A 70 -0.85 4.83 10.50
C ILE A 70 -1.39 4.46 11.88
N VAL A 71 -0.51 4.18 12.84
CA VAL A 71 -0.88 3.77 14.19
C VAL A 71 -0.06 4.51 15.24
N ASP A 72 -0.59 4.60 16.46
CA ASP A 72 0.14 5.11 17.61
C ASP A 72 0.96 3.97 18.25
N SER A 73 2.26 4.18 18.44
CA SER A 73 3.15 3.20 19.07
C SER A 73 2.73 2.83 20.48
N ALA A 74 2.14 3.76 21.21
CA ALA A 74 1.67 3.52 22.56
C ALA A 74 0.49 2.55 22.61
N ALA A 75 -0.36 2.56 21.56
CA ALA A 75 -1.49 1.64 21.44
C ALA A 75 -1.07 0.26 20.97
N GLU A 76 -0.02 0.17 20.15
CA GLU A 76 0.43 -1.07 19.52
C GLU A 76 1.46 -1.84 20.38
N TYR A 77 2.50 -1.14 20.84
CA TYR A 77 3.68 -1.76 21.45
C TYR A 77 3.81 -1.51 22.96
N GLU A 78 3.13 -0.50 23.52
CA GLU A 78 3.31 -0.09 24.91
C GLU A 78 2.04 -0.27 25.76
N ARG A 79 1.21 -1.27 25.46
CA ARG A 79 -0.05 -1.52 26.17
C ARG A 79 0.17 -1.80 27.66
N ASP A 80 1.27 -2.46 28.01
CA ASP A 80 1.61 -2.83 29.38
C ASP A 80 2.42 -1.76 30.12
N VAL A 81 2.76 -0.66 29.48
CA VAL A 81 3.51 0.46 30.07
C VAL A 81 2.53 1.48 30.66
N PRO A 82 2.74 1.99 31.91
CA PRO A 82 1.93 3.05 32.47
C PRO A 82 1.92 4.30 31.58
N LEU A 83 0.76 4.95 31.42
CA LEU A 83 0.54 6.09 30.54
C LEU A 83 1.61 7.19 30.69
N ALA A 84 2.07 7.47 31.92
CA ALA A 84 3.09 8.49 32.20
C ALA A 84 4.50 8.14 31.65
N LYS A 85 4.75 6.91 31.27
CA LYS A 85 6.04 6.44 30.73
C LYS A 85 6.00 6.04 29.26
N ARG A 86 4.81 6.10 28.62
CA ARG A 86 4.66 5.79 27.20
C ARG A 86 5.31 6.87 26.36
N ARG A 87 6.05 6.43 25.36
CA ARG A 87 6.60 7.31 24.32
C ARG A 87 5.67 7.23 23.13
N SER A 88 4.76 8.19 22.98
CA SER A 88 3.85 8.22 21.82
C SER A 88 4.62 8.65 20.59
N TYR A 89 4.95 7.68 19.75
CA TYR A 89 5.41 7.89 18.39
C TYR A 89 4.30 7.50 17.43
N ILE A 90 4.20 8.19 16.32
CA ILE A 90 3.32 7.75 15.23
C ILE A 90 4.11 6.79 14.35
N VAL A 91 3.62 5.56 14.23
CA VAL A 91 4.19 4.53 13.37
C VAL A 91 3.47 4.57 12.04
N VAL A 92 4.21 4.86 10.99
CA VAL A 92 3.70 4.84 9.62
C VAL A 92 4.27 3.61 8.93
N ARG A 93 3.38 2.71 8.53
CA ARG A 93 3.71 1.54 7.72
C ARG A 93 3.49 1.86 6.26
N ALA A 94 4.52 1.79 5.46
CA ALA A 94 4.47 2.00 4.02
C ALA A 94 4.72 0.69 3.27
N ARG A 95 3.91 0.41 2.26
CA ARG A 95 4.12 -0.67 1.30
C ARG A 95 4.88 -0.15 0.09
N VAL A 96 5.97 -0.80 -0.23
CA VAL A 96 6.82 -0.48 -1.38
C VAL A 96 6.86 -1.66 -2.33
N SER A 97 6.77 -1.42 -3.63
CA SER A 97 6.86 -2.50 -4.61
C SER A 97 8.31 -3.01 -4.71
N LEU A 98 8.47 -4.33 -4.81
CA LEU A 98 9.79 -4.97 -4.95
C LEU A 98 10.54 -4.40 -6.15
N SER A 99 9.86 -4.18 -7.27
CA SER A 99 10.46 -3.61 -8.47
C SER A 99 11.03 -2.21 -8.27
N ALA A 100 10.39 -1.38 -7.43
CA ALA A 100 10.89 -0.05 -7.10
C ALA A 100 12.10 -0.11 -6.17
N VAL A 101 12.10 -1.04 -5.21
CA VAL A 101 13.23 -1.28 -4.29
C VAL A 101 14.44 -1.78 -5.05
N GLU A 102 14.26 -2.75 -5.94
CA GLU A 102 15.33 -3.29 -6.79
C GLU A 102 15.90 -2.25 -7.75
N ALA A 103 15.03 -1.47 -8.43
CA ALA A 103 15.45 -0.41 -9.34
C ALA A 103 16.31 0.67 -8.68
N LEU A 104 16.09 0.91 -7.38
CA LEU A 104 16.84 1.90 -6.61
C LEU A 104 17.97 1.29 -5.77
N GLN A 105 18.14 -0.05 -5.80
CA GLN A 105 19.10 -0.80 -4.98
C GLN A 105 19.02 -0.48 -3.46
N VAL A 106 17.87 0.05 -3.02
CA VAL A 106 17.66 0.52 -1.64
C VAL A 106 17.79 -0.62 -0.64
N GLU A 107 17.41 -1.84 -1.01
CA GLU A 107 17.44 -2.99 -0.10
C GLU A 107 18.89 -3.33 0.33
N ARG A 108 19.82 -3.24 -0.60
CA ARG A 108 21.25 -3.55 -0.35
C ARG A 108 21.92 -2.48 0.48
N ASP A 109 21.55 -1.23 0.23
CA ASP A 109 22.25 -0.06 0.76
C ASP A 109 21.44 0.65 1.87
N ALA A 110 20.23 0.16 2.21
CA ALA A 110 19.35 0.80 3.20
C ALA A 110 20.03 1.10 4.55
N PRO A 111 20.78 0.18 5.18
CA PRO A 111 21.48 0.46 6.43
C PRO A 111 22.54 1.55 6.29
N GLU A 112 23.20 1.61 5.15
CA GLU A 112 24.23 2.60 4.85
C GLU A 112 23.62 3.96 4.52
N LEU A 113 22.55 3.97 3.74
CA LEU A 113 21.76 5.19 3.45
C LEU A 113 21.19 5.82 4.71
N ILE A 114 20.70 5.01 5.66
CA ILE A 114 20.22 5.49 6.96
C ILE A 114 21.37 6.12 7.75
N LYS A 115 22.55 5.54 7.75
CA LYS A 115 23.75 6.12 8.38
C LYS A 115 24.17 7.43 7.70
N LEU A 116 24.01 7.52 6.39
CA LEU A 116 24.29 8.73 5.60
C LEU A 116 23.20 9.80 5.72
N GLY A 117 22.15 9.56 6.52
CA GLY A 117 21.12 10.55 6.82
C GLY A 117 19.81 10.41 6.03
N LEU A 118 19.58 9.26 5.39
CA LEU A 118 18.27 8.99 4.80
C LEU A 118 17.18 9.05 5.90
N ARG A 119 16.19 9.90 5.70
CA ARG A 119 15.05 10.09 6.61
C ARG A 119 13.77 10.21 5.82
N ALA A 120 12.69 9.66 6.37
CA ALA A 120 11.34 9.91 5.86
C ALA A 120 10.85 11.28 6.35
N GLN A 121 10.19 12.01 5.47
CA GLN A 121 9.59 13.30 5.78
C GLN A 121 8.16 13.34 5.22
N THR A 122 7.26 13.95 5.96
CA THR A 122 5.93 14.28 5.46
C THR A 122 6.00 15.59 4.69
N GLN A 123 5.42 15.63 3.50
CA GLN A 123 5.27 16.85 2.72
C GLN A 123 3.81 17.09 2.44
N LEU A 124 3.37 18.35 2.61
CA LEU A 124 2.07 18.77 2.15
C LEU A 124 2.05 18.67 0.62
N ALA A 125 1.16 17.83 0.09
CA ALA A 125 0.81 17.91 -1.31
C ALA A 125 0.11 19.27 -1.51
N GLY A 126 0.75 20.15 -2.29
CA GLY A 126 0.19 21.49 -2.54
C GLY A 126 -1.22 21.40 -3.10
N ILE A 127 -2.01 22.46 -2.87
CA ILE A 127 -3.40 22.58 -3.31
C ILE A 127 -3.58 22.36 -4.83
N THR A 128 -2.51 22.35 -5.59
CA THR A 128 -2.47 22.19 -7.06
C THR A 128 -2.07 20.80 -7.52
N GLY A 129 -1.86 19.82 -6.61
CA GLY A 129 -1.60 18.43 -6.99
C GLY A 129 -0.29 18.19 -7.76
N GLN A 130 0.69 19.07 -7.65
CA GLN A 130 2.05 18.89 -8.20
C GLN A 130 3.04 18.57 -7.11
#